data_7a9cbb2ef7eaf43554c38165bd386533
#
_entry.id   7a9cbb2ef7eaf43554c38165bd386533
#
_cell.length_a   1.000
_cell.length_b   1.000
_cell.length_c   1.000
_cell.angle_alpha   90.00
_cell.angle_beta   90.00
_cell.angle_gamma   90.00
#
_symmetry.space_group_name_H-M   'P 1'
#
loop_
_entity.id
_entity.type
_entity.pdbx_description
1 polymer ?
#
loop_
_entity_poly.entity_id
_entity_poly.type
_entity_poly.pdbx_seq_one_letter_code
_entity_poly.pdbx_strand_id
1 'polypeptide(L)'
;MNMSRGMKRGFIGAAILSVLLVIIGLITAYFGSRYQLRLVYSAYVNLLVVLGLQVFMGNARITNLSHSAFMGIGAYAAAICVTPQNIKALSLPSAPWGLNAFSIDPISSALIAIAITGVVAFLVGLFIVRLSGIGATIVSLAFLVIIHSLFLYRTDIFKGNQAFFGIPQVFNLTSVVI
;
A
#
# COMPACT_ATOMS: atom_id res chain seq x y z
N MET A 1 0.80 -33.17 -17.57
CA MET A 1 0.80 -32.84 -16.12
C MET A 1 -0.64 -32.68 -15.67
N ASN A 2 -1.25 -33.76 -15.05
CA ASN A 2 -2.67 -33.75 -14.65
C ASN A 2 -2.82 -32.92 -13.37
N MET A 3 -3.32 -31.68 -13.49
CA MET A 3 -3.72 -30.87 -12.33
C MET A 3 -4.80 -31.61 -11.52
N SER A 4 -4.58 -31.75 -10.21
CA SER A 4 -5.56 -32.39 -9.32
C SER A 4 -6.89 -31.63 -9.36
N ARG A 5 -8.02 -32.36 -9.16
CA ARG A 5 -9.37 -31.74 -9.20
C ARG A 5 -9.53 -30.53 -8.26
N GLY A 6 -8.80 -30.49 -7.15
CA GLY A 6 -8.79 -29.37 -6.23
C GLY A 6 -8.13 -28.12 -6.81
N MET A 7 -7.02 -28.27 -7.52
CA MET A 7 -6.29 -27.17 -8.14
C MET A 7 -7.08 -26.55 -9.30
N LYS A 8 -7.82 -27.36 -10.07
CA LYS A 8 -8.73 -26.86 -11.12
C LYS A 8 -9.87 -26.03 -10.55
N ARG A 9 -10.48 -26.48 -9.44
CA ARG A 9 -11.55 -25.72 -8.76
C ARG A 9 -11.04 -24.40 -8.19
N GLY A 10 -9.83 -24.37 -7.60
CA GLY A 10 -9.20 -23.14 -7.13
C GLY A 10 -8.92 -22.14 -8.25
N PHE A 11 -8.41 -22.63 -9.39
CA PHE A 11 -8.14 -21.79 -10.55
C PHE A 11 -9.41 -21.21 -11.18
N ILE A 12 -10.47 -22.02 -11.29
CA ILE A 12 -11.78 -21.56 -11.78
C ILE A 12 -12.37 -20.51 -10.84
N GLY A 13 -12.31 -20.73 -9.53
CA GLY A 13 -12.79 -19.75 -8.54
C GLY A 13 -12.03 -18.42 -8.62
N ALA A 14 -10.71 -18.46 -8.75
CA ALA A 14 -9.90 -17.25 -8.92
C ALA A 14 -10.21 -16.52 -10.24
N ALA A 15 -10.42 -17.26 -11.34
CA ALA A 15 -10.80 -16.68 -12.62
C ALA A 15 -12.18 -16.02 -12.57
N ILE A 16 -13.17 -16.64 -11.96
CA ILE A 16 -14.51 -16.06 -11.78
C ILE A 16 -14.44 -14.78 -10.95
N LEU A 17 -13.69 -14.81 -9.86
CA LEU A 17 -13.54 -13.65 -8.97
C LEU A 17 -12.83 -12.48 -9.67
N SER A 18 -11.78 -12.75 -10.45
CA SER A 18 -11.09 -11.71 -11.21
C SER A 18 -11.96 -11.10 -12.31
N VAL A 19 -12.76 -11.92 -13.02
CA VAL A 19 -13.72 -11.43 -14.01
C VAL A 19 -14.79 -10.56 -13.37
N LEU A 20 -15.34 -10.97 -12.23
CA LEU A 20 -16.33 -10.21 -11.47
C LEU A 20 -15.79 -8.85 -11.02
N LEU A 21 -14.56 -8.80 -10.53
CA LEU A 21 -13.89 -7.56 -10.16
C LEU A 21 -13.73 -6.62 -11.36
N VAL A 22 -13.27 -7.13 -12.50
CA VAL A 22 -13.15 -6.33 -13.74
C VAL A 22 -14.50 -5.78 -14.16
N ILE A 23 -15.57 -6.59 -14.11
CA ILE A 23 -16.93 -6.15 -14.46
C ILE A 23 -17.40 -5.02 -13.52
N ILE A 24 -17.22 -5.16 -12.20
CA ILE A 24 -17.56 -4.10 -11.24
C ILE A 24 -16.78 -2.82 -11.56
N GLY A 25 -15.48 -2.93 -11.85
CA GLY A 25 -14.64 -1.80 -12.23
C GLY A 25 -15.13 -1.08 -13.48
N LEU A 26 -15.50 -1.84 -14.52
CA LEU A 26 -16.03 -1.29 -15.78
C LEU A 26 -17.40 -0.62 -15.58
N ILE A 27 -18.32 -1.25 -14.87
CA ILE A 27 -19.65 -0.68 -14.60
C ILE A 27 -19.50 0.64 -13.84
N THR A 28 -18.65 0.68 -12.81
CA THR A 28 -18.43 1.91 -12.04
C THR A 28 -17.66 2.96 -12.82
N ALA A 29 -16.80 2.59 -13.77
CA ALA A 29 -16.13 3.54 -14.65
C ALA A 29 -17.09 4.22 -15.63
N TYR A 30 -18.08 3.50 -16.14
CA TYR A 30 -19.05 4.05 -17.12
C TYR A 30 -20.27 4.73 -16.47
N PHE A 31 -20.79 4.18 -15.38
CA PHE A 31 -22.04 4.64 -14.78
C PHE A 31 -21.86 5.26 -13.39
N GLY A 32 -20.67 5.16 -12.80
CA GLY A 32 -20.40 5.56 -11.42
C GLY A 32 -20.15 7.05 -11.26
N SER A 33 -20.56 7.59 -10.12
CA SER A 33 -20.15 8.92 -9.68
C SER A 33 -18.67 8.93 -9.26
N ARG A 34 -18.03 10.12 -9.21
CA ARG A 34 -16.64 10.27 -8.73
C ARG A 34 -16.41 9.67 -7.33
N TYR A 35 -17.43 9.68 -6.49
CA TYR A 35 -17.39 9.06 -5.17
C TYR A 35 -17.31 7.52 -5.26
N GLN A 36 -18.15 6.92 -6.10
CA GLN A 36 -18.17 5.47 -6.30
C GLN A 36 -16.86 4.96 -6.89
N LEU A 37 -16.28 5.70 -7.84
CA LEU A 37 -14.94 5.40 -8.39
C LEU A 37 -13.87 5.35 -7.29
N ARG A 38 -13.84 6.33 -6.39
CA ARG A 38 -12.90 6.35 -5.26
C ARG A 38 -13.07 5.14 -4.34
N LEU A 39 -14.32 4.73 -4.06
CA LEU A 39 -14.60 3.55 -3.26
C LEU A 39 -14.07 2.28 -3.92
N VAL A 40 -14.27 2.13 -5.23
CA VAL A 40 -13.79 0.96 -5.99
C VAL A 40 -12.26 0.92 -6.03
N TYR A 41 -11.59 2.05 -6.26
CA TYR A 41 -10.13 2.11 -6.18
C TYR A 41 -9.61 1.72 -4.79
N SER A 42 -10.22 2.24 -3.73
CA SER A 42 -9.87 1.87 -2.36
C SER A 42 -10.09 0.37 -2.11
N ALA A 43 -11.19 -0.19 -2.61
CA ALA A 43 -11.47 -1.61 -2.50
C ALA A 43 -10.42 -2.47 -3.22
N TYR A 44 -9.96 -2.06 -4.42
CA TYR A 44 -8.91 -2.79 -5.14
C TYR A 44 -7.56 -2.73 -4.44
N VAL A 45 -7.19 -1.56 -3.90
CA VAL A 45 -5.96 -1.44 -3.10
C VAL A 45 -6.03 -2.36 -1.88
N ASN A 46 -7.15 -2.35 -1.14
CA ASN A 46 -7.33 -3.23 0.00
C ASN A 46 -7.31 -4.71 -0.40
N LEU A 47 -7.87 -5.07 -1.55
CA LEU A 47 -7.81 -6.43 -2.07
C LEU A 47 -6.36 -6.88 -2.32
N LEU A 48 -5.54 -6.03 -2.95
CA LEU A 48 -4.11 -6.32 -3.17
C LEU A 48 -3.38 -6.53 -1.84
N VAL A 49 -3.68 -5.71 -0.83
CA VAL A 49 -3.14 -5.85 0.53
C VAL A 49 -3.52 -7.21 1.14
N VAL A 50 -4.80 -7.58 1.04
CA VAL A 50 -5.30 -8.87 1.56
C VAL A 50 -4.67 -10.05 0.82
N LEU A 51 -4.53 -9.97 -0.51
CA LEU A 51 -3.86 -11.02 -1.29
C LEU A 51 -2.39 -11.17 -0.88
N GLY A 52 -1.66 -10.07 -0.68
CA GLY A 52 -0.29 -10.11 -0.18
C GLY A 52 -0.19 -10.76 1.20
N LEU A 53 -1.12 -10.42 2.11
CA LEU A 53 -1.21 -11.03 3.43
C LEU A 53 -1.52 -12.53 3.33
N GLN A 54 -2.44 -12.94 2.46
CA GLN A 54 -2.82 -14.34 2.24
C GLN A 54 -1.63 -15.18 1.77
N VAL A 55 -0.82 -14.67 0.85
CA VAL A 55 0.40 -15.36 0.38
C VAL A 55 1.36 -15.62 1.55
N PHE A 56 1.55 -14.64 2.40
CA PHE A 56 2.43 -14.78 3.57
C PHE A 56 1.84 -15.73 4.61
N MET A 57 0.61 -15.49 5.06
CA MET A 57 -0.04 -16.29 6.10
C MET A 57 -0.31 -17.72 5.65
N GLY A 58 -0.69 -17.91 4.38
CA GLY A 58 -0.98 -19.22 3.82
C GLY A 58 0.25 -20.14 3.78
N ASN A 59 1.42 -19.59 3.50
CA ASN A 59 2.67 -20.36 3.42
C ASN A 59 3.38 -20.50 4.77
N ALA A 60 3.45 -19.42 5.55
CA ALA A 60 4.20 -19.40 6.80
C ALA A 60 3.39 -19.91 8.01
N ARG A 61 2.06 -20.00 7.91
CA ARG A 61 1.13 -20.34 9.01
C ARG A 61 1.32 -19.47 10.27
N ILE A 62 1.84 -18.25 10.08
CA ILE A 62 2.09 -17.27 11.13
C ILE A 62 1.28 -16.03 10.78
N THR A 63 0.54 -15.49 11.74
CA THR A 63 -0.17 -14.23 11.58
C THR A 63 0.83 -13.08 11.59
N ASN A 64 0.95 -12.37 10.47
CA ASN A 64 1.84 -11.21 10.36
C ASN A 64 1.01 -9.92 10.37
N LEU A 65 1.11 -9.15 11.45
CA LEU A 65 0.41 -7.88 11.63
C LEU A 65 1.23 -6.69 11.13
N SER A 66 2.51 -6.87 10.80
CA SER A 66 3.38 -5.79 10.30
C SER A 66 3.06 -5.33 8.87
N HIS A 67 2.19 -6.06 8.15
CA HIS A 67 1.83 -5.74 6.78
C HIS A 67 1.26 -4.32 6.63
N SER A 68 0.41 -3.90 7.56
CA SER A 68 -0.16 -2.53 7.58
C SER A 68 0.92 -1.46 7.81
N ALA A 69 1.98 -1.77 8.58
CA ALA A 69 3.10 -0.86 8.77
C ALA A 69 3.88 -0.66 7.46
N PHE A 70 4.16 -1.73 6.71
CA PHE A 70 4.82 -1.63 5.41
C PHE A 70 3.97 -0.86 4.39
N MET A 71 2.67 -1.07 4.39
CA MET A 71 1.73 -0.28 3.56
C MET A 71 1.83 1.22 3.91
N GLY A 72 1.86 1.56 5.20
CA GLY A 72 2.03 2.94 5.66
C GLY A 72 3.35 3.55 5.21
N ILE A 73 4.48 2.84 5.38
CA ILE A 73 5.81 3.30 4.95
C ILE A 73 5.82 3.58 3.46
N GLY A 74 5.31 2.65 2.64
CA GLY A 74 5.24 2.81 1.19
C GLY A 74 4.36 3.98 0.75
N ALA A 75 3.19 4.13 1.37
CA ALA A 75 2.26 5.22 1.09
C ALA A 75 2.87 6.59 1.40
N TYR A 76 3.50 6.76 2.56
CA TYR A 76 4.16 8.01 2.92
C TYR A 76 5.39 8.30 2.04
N ALA A 77 6.22 7.30 1.75
CA ALA A 77 7.37 7.45 0.87
C ALA A 77 6.92 7.92 -0.53
N ALA A 78 5.90 7.30 -1.11
CA ALA A 78 5.35 7.70 -2.40
C ALA A 78 4.73 9.11 -2.34
N ALA A 79 3.92 9.40 -1.32
CA ALA A 79 3.26 10.69 -1.16
C ALA A 79 4.27 11.84 -1.03
N ILE A 80 5.31 11.66 -0.22
CA ILE A 80 6.36 12.67 -0.04
C ILE A 80 7.10 12.91 -1.36
N CYS A 81 7.38 11.90 -2.15
CA CYS A 81 8.10 12.04 -3.42
C CYS A 81 7.24 12.71 -4.51
N VAL A 82 5.95 12.36 -4.62
CA VAL A 82 5.08 12.77 -5.73
C VAL A 82 4.44 14.16 -5.52
N THR A 83 4.31 14.61 -4.28
CA THR A 83 3.62 15.88 -3.97
C THR A 83 4.38 17.07 -4.55
N PRO A 84 3.70 18.00 -5.26
CA PRO A 84 4.31 19.22 -5.81
C PRO A 84 4.92 20.10 -4.69
N GLN A 85 6.01 20.78 -5.00
CA GLN A 85 6.76 21.63 -4.05
C GLN A 85 5.89 22.68 -3.37
N ASN A 86 4.98 23.33 -4.11
CA ASN A 86 4.09 24.38 -3.60
C ASN A 86 3.18 23.86 -2.47
N ILE A 87 2.64 22.65 -2.64
CA ILE A 87 1.76 22.01 -1.66
C ILE A 87 2.60 21.43 -0.50
N LYS A 88 3.79 20.94 -0.81
CA LYS A 88 4.71 20.39 0.16
C LYS A 88 5.21 21.45 1.15
N ALA A 89 5.51 22.66 0.68
CA ALA A 89 5.88 23.79 1.51
C ALA A 89 4.77 24.18 2.52
N LEU A 90 3.50 24.07 2.10
CA LEU A 90 2.35 24.31 2.97
C LEU A 90 2.08 23.13 3.92
N SER A 91 2.30 21.92 3.43
CA SER A 91 1.97 20.70 4.17
C SER A 91 3.04 20.32 5.18
N LEU A 92 4.30 20.55 4.87
CA LEU A 92 5.48 20.17 5.66
C LEU A 92 6.47 21.33 5.75
N PRO A 93 6.13 22.45 6.43
CA PRO A 93 6.98 23.64 6.46
C PRO A 93 8.33 23.38 7.14
N SER A 94 8.40 22.43 8.06
CA SER A 94 9.60 22.08 8.85
C SER A 94 10.26 20.78 8.43
N ALA A 95 9.99 20.29 7.19
CA ALA A 95 10.57 19.03 6.73
C ALA A 95 12.11 19.06 6.74
N PRO A 96 12.77 18.11 7.42
CA PRO A 96 14.22 18.03 7.47
C PRO A 96 14.81 17.62 6.10
N TRP A 97 16.09 17.93 5.91
CA TRP A 97 16.90 17.52 4.75
C TRP A 97 16.43 17.98 3.37
N GLY A 98 15.70 19.11 3.31
CA GLY A 98 15.26 19.66 2.02
C GLY A 98 14.23 18.79 1.27
N LEU A 99 13.48 17.95 1.98
CA LEU A 99 12.39 17.13 1.41
C LEU A 99 11.34 17.99 0.67
N ASN A 100 11.28 19.29 0.98
CA ASN A 100 10.39 20.26 0.32
C ASN A 100 10.89 20.67 -1.08
N ALA A 101 12.17 20.44 -1.39
CA ALA A 101 12.82 21.04 -2.57
C ALA A 101 12.66 20.22 -3.85
N PHE A 102 12.19 18.98 -3.79
CA PHE A 102 12.05 18.12 -4.96
C PHE A 102 10.64 17.53 -5.10
N SER A 103 10.17 17.42 -6.31
CA SER A 103 9.02 16.59 -6.68
C SER A 103 9.44 15.70 -7.84
N ILE A 104 9.05 14.44 -7.80
CA ILE A 104 9.47 13.43 -8.75
C ILE A 104 8.22 12.89 -9.45
N ASP A 105 8.39 12.42 -10.67
CA ASP A 105 7.32 11.77 -11.42
C ASP A 105 6.71 10.61 -10.64
N PRO A 106 5.40 10.37 -10.77
CA PRO A 106 4.69 9.35 -10.02
C PRO A 106 5.25 7.94 -10.16
N ILE A 107 5.74 7.58 -11.34
CA ILE A 107 6.33 6.26 -11.60
C ILE A 107 7.64 6.10 -10.85
N SER A 108 8.53 7.09 -10.93
CA SER A 108 9.80 7.10 -10.19
C SER A 108 9.58 7.13 -8.68
N SER A 109 8.58 7.87 -8.23
CA SER A 109 8.15 7.92 -6.83
C SER A 109 7.69 6.56 -6.31
N ALA A 110 6.91 5.82 -7.12
CA ALA A 110 6.49 4.46 -6.78
C ALA A 110 7.69 3.50 -6.67
N LEU A 111 8.66 3.59 -7.58
CA LEU A 111 9.89 2.77 -7.53
C LEU A 111 10.72 3.06 -6.27
N ILE A 112 10.85 4.33 -5.89
CA ILE A 112 11.55 4.72 -4.66
C ILE A 112 10.81 4.18 -3.43
N ALA A 113 9.48 4.30 -3.39
CA ALA A 113 8.67 3.77 -2.31
C ALA A 113 8.79 2.25 -2.17
N ILE A 114 8.80 1.53 -3.29
CA ILE A 114 9.02 0.07 -3.32
C ILE A 114 10.42 -0.26 -2.77
N ALA A 115 11.47 0.46 -3.20
CA ALA A 115 12.83 0.23 -2.75
C ALA A 115 12.96 0.48 -1.23
N ILE A 116 12.46 1.60 -0.72
CA ILE A 116 12.50 1.95 0.72
C ILE A 116 11.74 0.89 1.53
N THR A 117 10.49 0.59 1.13
CA THR A 117 9.67 -0.39 1.83
C THR A 117 10.29 -1.78 1.76
N GLY A 118 10.86 -2.15 0.62
CA GLY A 118 11.54 -3.43 0.43
C GLY A 118 12.76 -3.59 1.34
N VAL A 119 13.58 -2.56 1.48
CA VAL A 119 14.74 -2.57 2.40
C VAL A 119 14.28 -2.73 3.84
N VAL A 120 13.28 -1.95 4.26
CA VAL A 120 12.73 -2.04 5.63
C VAL A 120 12.11 -3.42 5.87
N ALA A 121 11.34 -3.94 4.91
CA ALA A 121 10.72 -5.26 5.00
C ALA A 121 11.78 -6.38 5.06
N PHE A 122 12.86 -6.25 4.32
CA PHE A 122 13.99 -7.20 4.35
C PHE A 122 14.66 -7.21 5.74
N LEU A 123 15.00 -6.05 6.27
CA LEU A 123 15.62 -5.92 7.58
C LEU A 123 14.73 -6.52 8.68
N VAL A 124 13.47 -6.12 8.72
CA VAL A 124 12.50 -6.63 9.71
C VAL A 124 12.25 -8.12 9.53
N GLY A 125 12.18 -8.58 8.27
CA GLY A 125 12.03 -9.99 7.92
C GLY A 125 13.15 -10.86 8.47
N LEU A 126 14.41 -10.40 8.43
CA LEU A 126 15.57 -11.11 9.00
C LEU A 126 15.43 -11.36 10.51
N PHE A 127 14.79 -10.43 11.24
CA PHE A 127 14.50 -10.61 12.67
C PHE A 127 13.34 -11.57 12.88
N ILE A 128 12.24 -11.42 12.13
CA ILE A 128 11.04 -12.23 12.28
C ILE A 128 11.29 -13.70 11.93
N VAL A 129 12.10 -13.99 10.91
CA VAL A 129 12.42 -15.38 10.50
C VAL A 129 13.12 -16.18 11.59
N ARG A 130 13.83 -15.51 12.49
CA ARG A 130 14.50 -16.17 13.64
C ARG A 130 13.54 -16.56 14.76
N LEU A 131 12.30 -16.12 14.70
CA LEU A 131 11.29 -16.34 15.71
C LEU A 131 10.27 -17.38 15.21
N SER A 132 9.80 -18.22 16.10
CA SER A 132 8.82 -19.26 15.77
C SER A 132 7.44 -18.95 16.35
N GLY A 133 6.39 -19.30 15.62
CA GLY A 133 5.00 -19.31 16.10
C GLY A 133 4.53 -17.97 16.66
N ILE A 134 4.10 -17.99 17.93
CA ILE A 134 3.52 -16.83 18.62
C ILE A 134 4.53 -15.68 18.77
N GLY A 135 5.82 -15.97 18.96
CA GLY A 135 6.85 -14.93 19.06
C GLY A 135 6.93 -14.04 17.83
N ALA A 136 6.84 -14.60 16.62
CA ALA A 136 6.83 -13.84 15.39
C ALA A 136 5.58 -12.93 15.28
N THR A 137 4.42 -13.40 15.74
CA THR A 137 3.18 -12.59 15.75
C THR A 137 3.31 -11.40 16.71
N ILE A 138 3.85 -11.61 17.91
CA ILE A 138 4.05 -10.53 18.90
C ILE A 138 5.02 -9.47 18.36
N VAL A 139 6.14 -9.88 17.76
CA VAL A 139 7.12 -8.95 17.20
C VAL A 139 6.54 -8.19 16.01
N SER A 140 5.74 -8.84 15.16
CA SER A 140 5.07 -8.15 14.04
C SER A 140 4.05 -7.11 14.52
N LEU A 141 3.34 -7.38 15.61
CA LEU A 141 2.44 -6.42 16.26
C LEU A 141 3.23 -5.24 16.87
N ALA A 142 4.31 -5.55 17.60
CA ALA A 142 5.17 -4.51 18.18
C ALA A 142 5.74 -3.59 17.11
N PHE A 143 6.19 -4.13 15.99
CA PHE A 143 6.65 -3.35 14.85
C PHE A 143 5.55 -2.44 14.29
N LEU A 144 4.33 -2.95 14.12
CA LEU A 144 3.18 -2.14 13.71
C LEU A 144 2.96 -0.95 14.64
N VAL A 145 2.96 -1.19 15.96
CA VAL A 145 2.75 -0.14 16.97
C VAL A 145 3.88 0.89 16.94
N ILE A 146 5.14 0.45 16.80
CA ILE A 146 6.30 1.35 16.70
C ILE A 146 6.17 2.27 15.48
N ILE A 147 5.87 1.72 14.29
CA ILE A 147 5.73 2.51 13.08
C ILE A 147 4.52 3.46 13.18
N HIS A 148 3.40 3.00 13.73
CA HIS A 148 2.24 3.86 13.96
C HIS A 148 2.58 5.03 14.91
N SER A 149 3.28 4.75 16.00
CA SER A 149 3.74 5.78 16.94
C SER A 149 4.71 6.75 16.26
N LEU A 150 5.62 6.26 15.43
CA LEU A 150 6.54 7.10 14.65
C LEU A 150 5.77 8.07 13.75
N PHE A 151 4.72 7.61 13.06
CA PHE A 151 3.89 8.44 12.21
C PHE A 151 3.14 9.52 13.02
N LEU A 152 2.72 9.22 14.23
CA LEU A 152 2.03 10.17 15.11
C LEU A 152 2.98 11.23 15.70
N TYR A 153 4.14 10.80 16.17
CA TYR A 153 5.07 11.70 16.86
C TYR A 153 5.91 12.58 15.92
N ARG A 154 6.28 12.06 14.74
CA ARG A 154 7.09 12.81 13.76
C ARG A 154 6.19 13.58 12.79
N THR A 155 5.47 14.55 13.32
CA THR A 155 4.56 15.42 12.56
C THR A 155 5.28 16.26 11.51
N ASP A 156 6.59 16.48 11.66
CA ASP A 156 7.45 17.18 10.71
C ASP A 156 7.53 16.49 9.35
N ILE A 157 7.38 15.15 9.32
CA ILE A 157 7.52 14.33 8.13
C ILE A 157 6.18 13.66 7.75
N PHE A 158 5.45 13.14 8.75
CA PHE A 158 4.30 12.25 8.52
C PHE A 158 2.93 12.86 8.80
N LYS A 159 2.85 14.14 9.19
CA LYS A 159 1.59 14.84 9.51
C LYS A 159 0.75 14.24 10.65
N GLY A 160 1.17 13.20 11.32
CA GLY A 160 0.43 12.58 12.41
C GLY A 160 -0.97 12.10 11.99
N ASN A 161 -2.01 12.59 12.66
CA ASN A 161 -3.42 12.26 12.36
C ASN A 161 -4.04 13.07 11.20
N GLN A 162 -3.28 13.98 10.59
CA GLN A 162 -3.80 14.78 9.49
C GLN A 162 -3.64 14.05 8.17
N ALA A 163 -4.65 14.16 7.30
CA ALA A 163 -4.56 13.60 5.96
C ALA A 163 -3.52 14.35 5.12
N PHE A 164 -2.73 13.61 4.36
CA PHE A 164 -1.84 14.18 3.36
C PHE A 164 -2.68 14.57 2.14
N PHE A 165 -2.74 15.85 1.81
CA PHE A 165 -3.55 16.36 0.71
C PHE A 165 -2.66 16.91 -0.42
N GLY A 166 -3.28 17.03 -1.63
CA GLY A 166 -2.59 17.58 -2.79
C GLY A 166 -1.75 16.58 -3.57
N ILE A 167 -1.96 15.28 -3.34
CA ILE A 167 -1.36 14.23 -4.17
C ILE A 167 -1.98 14.31 -5.57
N PRO A 168 -1.19 14.49 -6.65
CA PRO A 168 -1.72 14.54 -8.00
C PRO A 168 -2.40 13.22 -8.37
N GLN A 169 -3.58 13.30 -8.96
CA GLN A 169 -4.28 12.13 -9.49
C GLN A 169 -3.64 11.71 -10.80
N VAL A 170 -2.73 10.74 -10.76
CA VAL A 170 -1.94 10.29 -11.91
C VAL A 170 -2.74 9.42 -12.85
N PHE A 171 -3.70 8.68 -12.34
CA PHE A 171 -4.56 7.80 -13.13
C PHE A 171 -5.99 8.37 -13.16
N ASN A 172 -6.22 9.29 -14.06
CA ASN A 172 -7.58 9.74 -14.35
C ASN A 172 -8.02 9.00 -15.62
N LEU A 173 -8.93 8.04 -15.51
CA LEU A 173 -9.48 7.33 -16.67
C LEU A 173 -10.12 8.27 -17.68
N THR A 174 -10.52 9.47 -17.27
CA THR A 174 -11.01 10.52 -18.14
C THR A 174 -9.93 11.12 -19.07
N SER A 175 -8.65 10.99 -18.75
CA SER A 175 -7.56 11.48 -19.61
C SER A 175 -7.10 10.44 -20.64
N VAL A 176 -7.62 9.21 -20.58
CA VAL A 176 -7.30 8.12 -21.51
C VAL A 176 -8.37 7.98 -22.62
N VAL A 177 -9.51 8.66 -22.48
CA VAL A 177 -10.67 8.55 -23.37
C VAL A 177 -10.89 9.84 -24.22
N ILE A 178 -9.92 10.77 -24.22
CA ILE A 178 -9.94 11.91 -25.16
C ILE A 178 -8.85 11.73 -26.20
#